data_6bf9258151e51a479f830d8ea549f75d
#
_entry.id   6bf9258151e51a479f830d8ea549f75d
#
_cell.length_a   1.000
_cell.length_b   1.000
_cell.length_c   1.000
_cell.angle_alpha   90.00
_cell.angle_beta   90.00
_cell.angle_gamma   90.00
#
_symmetry.space_group_name_H-M   'P 1'
#
loop_
_entity.id
_entity.type
_entity.pdbx_description
1 polymer ?
#
loop_
_entity_poly.entity_id
_entity_poly.type
_entity_poly.pdbx_seq_one_letter_code
_entity_poly.pdbx_strand_id
1 'polypeptide(L)'
;MVRWPSETGTPDEASFGPKLAELLREIPYFQKNPDDIAVVDSHGSPMTKNVIAVVRGSGRRTLALAGHFDVVETANYRDLKHLAFEPDALLEALLADLTSRTLAPNEEKALSDFQSGNYIPGRGMLDMKSGVAAGIAVLERFSQQPDREGNLILFATPDEERGSRGMRSLRDALPELAERWGLDIVAGINLDATSDQGDGAEGRAIYRGTIGKQLPFAFVVGQPSHASYPFEGVSAHLIASEIMRAVEANAVLCDTGDGEVSPPPICLEARDFRGGYEVTTPERTWVAFNWLTHSVSPDALFQRFKAVVGEALDRAITHFNVEADRFAKLVGSEANVNHKGRILTTAELREEVRRVGGDAALERIAVLEAELSSSDNPLLITRELVDRMVAEARVTGPTVIIGFGSLVYPHVRMGAETAEEQRFAEALETARLEAERQFDTTIRYREIFAGISDMSFFGHMPDAVDSEVIAANTPAAQFIDRANPKALSYPVVNIGPWGREYHQRLERVYAPYAFTVLPQFLYGIAARFLKP
;
A
#
# COMPACT_ATOMS: atom_id res chain seq x y z
N MET A 1 -2.74 11.38 21.82
CA MET A 1 -2.06 10.98 20.56
C MET A 1 -2.55 11.78 19.34
N VAL A 2 -3.85 11.90 19.07
CA VAL A 2 -4.32 12.64 17.87
C VAL A 2 -3.81 14.09 17.83
N ARG A 3 -3.72 14.76 18.97
CA ARG A 3 -3.16 16.12 19.08
C ARG A 3 -1.65 16.24 18.79
N TRP A 4 -0.99 15.15 18.52
CA TRP A 4 0.38 15.15 18.02
C TRP A 4 0.34 14.97 16.51
N PRO A 5 0.65 16.00 15.72
CA PRO A 5 0.73 15.90 14.28
C PRO A 5 1.73 14.80 13.86
N SER A 6 1.46 14.15 12.74
CA SER A 6 2.34 13.13 12.18
C SER A 6 2.08 12.93 10.69
N GLU A 7 1.92 14.02 9.94
CA GLU A 7 1.81 13.92 8.48
C GLU A 7 3.06 13.22 7.93
N THR A 8 2.85 12.21 7.09
CA THR A 8 3.91 11.34 6.53
C THR A 8 5.02 12.15 5.86
N GLY A 9 6.27 11.86 6.19
CA GLY A 9 7.45 12.54 5.66
C GLY A 9 7.77 13.87 6.31
N THR A 10 7.09 14.27 7.39
CA THR A 10 7.34 15.52 8.10
C THR A 10 8.21 15.31 9.37
N PRO A 11 8.85 16.37 9.89
CA PRO A 11 9.53 16.29 11.19
C PRO A 11 8.59 15.91 12.35
N ASP A 12 7.30 16.20 12.24
CA ASP A 12 6.31 15.86 13.26
C ASP A 12 6.11 14.34 13.34
N GLU A 13 6.07 13.64 12.19
CA GLU A 13 6.06 12.19 12.16
C GLU A 13 7.29 11.60 12.88
N ALA A 14 8.48 12.11 12.58
CA ALA A 14 9.72 11.65 13.23
C ALA A 14 9.71 11.87 14.76
N SER A 15 9.00 12.89 15.24
CA SER A 15 8.86 13.19 16.67
C SER A 15 7.84 12.30 17.39
N PHE A 16 6.93 11.65 16.65
CA PHE A 16 5.82 10.91 17.23
C PHE A 16 6.30 9.62 17.95
N GLY A 17 7.16 8.84 17.33
CA GLY A 17 7.67 7.59 17.92
C GLY A 17 8.31 7.80 19.31
N PRO A 18 9.26 8.73 19.48
CA PRO A 18 9.79 9.06 20.80
C PRO A 18 8.73 9.48 21.84
N LYS A 19 7.77 10.33 21.46
CA LYS A 19 6.65 10.74 22.35
C LYS A 19 5.77 9.55 22.75
N LEU A 20 5.51 8.64 21.80
CA LEU A 20 4.74 7.43 22.08
C LEU A 20 5.47 6.51 23.06
N ALA A 21 6.77 6.36 22.90
CA ALA A 21 7.58 5.58 23.84
C ALA A 21 7.58 6.18 25.26
N GLU A 22 7.57 7.51 25.39
CA GLU A 22 7.40 8.20 26.68
C GLU A 22 6.03 7.93 27.29
N LEU A 23 4.95 8.02 26.51
CA LEU A 23 3.59 7.71 26.94
C LEU A 23 3.50 6.26 27.45
N LEU A 24 4.08 5.30 26.74
CA LEU A 24 4.08 3.89 27.16
C LEU A 24 4.82 3.68 28.49
N ARG A 25 5.90 4.43 28.76
CA ARG A 25 6.64 4.38 30.03
C ARG A 25 5.84 4.87 31.22
N GLU A 26 4.71 5.58 31.03
CA GLU A 26 3.80 5.95 32.12
C GLU A 26 3.00 4.75 32.64
N ILE A 27 2.86 3.68 31.86
CA ILE A 27 2.18 2.46 32.27
C ILE A 27 3.00 1.76 33.39
N PRO A 28 2.39 1.40 34.55
CA PRO A 28 3.12 0.86 35.69
C PRO A 28 3.95 -0.41 35.42
N TYR A 29 3.57 -1.19 34.41
CA TYR A 29 4.35 -2.34 33.97
C TYR A 29 5.70 -1.91 33.41
N PHE A 30 5.72 -0.93 32.50
CA PHE A 30 6.94 -0.47 31.84
C PHE A 30 7.82 0.38 32.75
N GLN A 31 7.25 1.00 33.79
CA GLN A 31 8.08 1.64 34.83
C GLN A 31 8.97 0.62 35.57
N LYS A 32 8.47 -0.61 35.73
CA LYS A 32 9.20 -1.72 36.36
C LYS A 32 10.05 -2.52 35.38
N ASN A 33 9.70 -2.47 34.09
CA ASN A 33 10.33 -3.25 33.02
C ASN A 33 10.68 -2.31 31.83
N PRO A 34 11.60 -1.35 32.00
CA PRO A 34 11.88 -0.34 30.97
C PRO A 34 12.50 -0.94 29.70
N ASP A 35 13.18 -2.09 29.82
CA ASP A 35 13.81 -2.80 28.70
C ASP A 35 12.79 -3.54 27.79
N ASP A 36 11.52 -3.60 28.20
CA ASP A 36 10.42 -4.17 27.43
C ASP A 36 9.81 -3.16 26.44
N ILE A 37 10.40 -1.94 26.32
CA ILE A 37 10.17 -0.99 25.24
C ILE A 37 11.45 -0.86 24.41
N ALA A 38 11.33 -1.04 23.11
CA ALA A 38 12.37 -0.76 22.14
C ALA A 38 11.93 0.35 21.17
N VAL A 39 12.87 1.22 20.81
CA VAL A 39 12.70 2.25 19.79
C VAL A 39 13.75 1.98 18.71
N VAL A 40 13.31 1.63 17.51
CA VAL A 40 14.15 1.16 16.42
C VAL A 40 14.11 2.16 15.26
N ASP A 41 15.28 2.49 14.72
CA ASP A 41 15.41 3.38 13.57
C ASP A 41 14.68 2.78 12.36
N SER A 42 13.98 3.62 11.62
CA SER A 42 13.27 3.25 10.40
C SER A 42 13.92 3.92 9.18
N HIS A 43 13.59 5.15 8.88
CA HIS A 43 14.02 5.83 7.65
C HIS A 43 13.94 7.36 7.80
N GLY A 44 14.42 8.06 6.78
CA GLY A 44 14.23 9.51 6.63
C GLY A 44 15.28 10.37 7.33
N SER A 45 15.14 11.69 7.11
CA SER A 45 15.94 12.72 7.78
C SER A 45 15.03 13.93 8.03
N PRO A 46 14.58 14.17 9.28
CA PRO A 46 14.97 13.44 10.50
C PRO A 46 14.54 11.97 10.49
N MET A 47 15.27 11.14 11.24
CA MET A 47 15.04 9.70 11.33
C MET A 47 13.72 9.40 12.05
N THR A 48 12.79 8.74 11.37
CA THR A 48 11.58 8.17 11.98
C THR A 48 11.90 6.90 12.77
N LYS A 49 11.04 6.55 13.71
CA LYS A 49 11.28 5.46 14.65
C LYS A 49 10.07 4.53 14.75
N ASN A 50 10.32 3.24 14.69
CA ASN A 50 9.36 2.23 15.15
C ASN A 50 9.37 2.16 16.68
N VAL A 51 8.20 1.99 17.29
CA VAL A 51 8.06 1.76 18.73
C VAL A 51 7.51 0.37 18.96
N ILE A 52 8.20 -0.40 19.76
CA ILE A 52 7.86 -1.79 20.10
C ILE A 52 7.72 -1.90 21.62
N ALA A 53 6.59 -2.39 22.12
CA ALA A 53 6.35 -2.60 23.53
C ALA A 53 5.83 -4.01 23.80
N VAL A 54 6.46 -4.76 24.70
CA VAL A 54 6.06 -6.12 25.06
C VAL A 54 5.67 -6.23 26.52
N VAL A 55 4.50 -6.81 26.78
CA VAL A 55 4.12 -7.28 28.12
C VAL A 55 4.32 -8.78 28.18
N ARG A 56 5.20 -9.22 29.05
CA ARG A 56 5.57 -10.63 29.20
C ARG A 56 4.68 -11.34 30.22
N GLY A 57 4.27 -12.54 29.87
CA GLY A 57 3.68 -13.51 30.77
C GLY A 57 4.53 -14.79 30.84
N SER A 58 3.90 -15.92 31.09
CA SER A 58 4.58 -17.21 31.10
C SER A 58 4.77 -17.78 29.72
N GLY A 59 5.91 -18.44 29.46
CA GLY A 59 6.22 -19.07 28.19
C GLY A 59 6.70 -18.09 27.12
N ARG A 60 6.81 -18.57 25.88
CA ARG A 60 7.37 -17.81 24.74
C ARG A 60 6.30 -17.35 23.74
N ARG A 61 5.13 -18.01 23.75
CA ARG A 61 4.04 -17.74 22.81
C ARG A 61 3.63 -16.28 22.83
N THR A 62 3.57 -15.62 21.69
CA THR A 62 3.38 -14.18 21.58
C THR A 62 2.35 -13.83 20.53
N LEU A 63 1.37 -12.99 20.87
CA LEU A 63 0.46 -12.34 19.93
C LEU A 63 0.96 -10.92 19.65
N ALA A 64 1.06 -10.55 18.38
CA ALA A 64 1.44 -9.22 17.97
C ALA A 64 0.22 -8.38 17.60
N LEU A 65 0.20 -7.12 18.05
CA LEU A 65 -0.70 -6.06 17.59
C LEU A 65 0.14 -5.05 16.81
N ALA A 66 -0.35 -4.57 15.67
CA ALA A 66 0.38 -3.60 14.86
C ALA A 66 -0.52 -2.46 14.40
N GLY A 67 0.03 -1.25 14.29
CA GLY A 67 -0.66 -0.12 13.71
C GLY A 67 0.29 1.01 13.39
N HIS A 68 -0.08 1.85 12.40
CA HIS A 68 0.70 3.02 12.04
C HIS A 68 0.23 4.27 12.80
N PHE A 69 1.12 5.23 12.92
CA PHE A 69 0.82 6.51 13.57
C PHE A 69 0.95 7.71 12.63
N ASP A 70 1.51 7.53 11.46
CA ASP A 70 1.52 8.57 10.43
C ASP A 70 0.13 8.75 9.83
N VAL A 71 -0.06 9.84 9.14
CA VAL A 71 -1.35 10.23 8.57
C VAL A 71 -1.12 10.97 7.26
N VAL A 72 -2.09 10.90 6.33
CA VAL A 72 -2.06 11.71 5.12
C VAL A 72 -2.12 13.21 5.42
N GLU A 73 -1.76 14.02 4.43
CA GLU A 73 -1.76 15.50 4.53
C GLU A 73 -3.12 16.08 4.93
N THR A 74 -3.08 17.25 5.58
CA THR A 74 -4.26 17.97 6.07
C THR A 74 -4.77 19.07 5.13
N ALA A 75 -4.21 19.19 3.91
CA ALA A 75 -4.57 20.25 2.96
C ALA A 75 -6.07 20.25 2.60
N ASN A 76 -6.73 19.10 2.62
CA ASN A 76 -8.15 18.94 2.33
C ASN A 76 -9.09 19.53 3.42
N TYR A 77 -8.59 19.85 4.61
CA TYR A 77 -9.34 20.60 5.64
C TYR A 77 -9.50 22.09 5.31
N ARG A 78 -8.75 22.61 4.31
CA ARG A 78 -8.83 24.00 3.83
C ARG A 78 -8.60 25.02 4.95
N ASP A 79 -9.59 25.89 5.20
CA ASP A 79 -9.59 26.90 6.27
C ASP A 79 -9.54 26.31 7.68
N LEU A 80 -10.02 25.07 7.87
CA LEU A 80 -9.95 24.33 9.13
C LEU A 80 -8.66 23.52 9.31
N LYS A 81 -7.67 23.64 8.42
CA LYS A 81 -6.41 22.88 8.49
C LYS A 81 -5.74 22.98 9.86
N HIS A 82 -5.76 24.15 10.48
CA HIS A 82 -5.16 24.39 11.79
C HIS A 82 -5.85 23.66 12.95
N LEU A 83 -7.07 23.12 12.73
CA LEU A 83 -7.85 22.35 13.70
C LEU A 83 -7.81 20.83 13.41
N ALA A 84 -7.16 20.39 12.34
CA ALA A 84 -7.21 18.99 11.90
C ALA A 84 -6.79 17.98 12.99
N PHE A 85 -5.92 18.40 13.92
CA PHE A 85 -5.43 17.62 15.06
C PHE A 85 -6.05 18.04 16.42
N GLU A 86 -7.08 18.90 16.41
CA GLU A 86 -7.78 19.37 17.61
C GLU A 86 -9.26 18.92 17.57
N PRO A 87 -9.57 17.65 17.93
CA PRO A 87 -10.89 17.05 17.69
C PRO A 87 -12.07 17.85 18.23
N ASP A 88 -11.95 18.43 19.43
CA ASP A 88 -13.04 19.18 20.07
C ASP A 88 -13.32 20.49 19.31
N ALA A 89 -12.28 21.27 19.02
CA ALA A 89 -12.40 22.54 18.30
C ALA A 89 -12.80 22.29 16.82
N LEU A 90 -12.30 21.21 16.21
CA LEU A 90 -12.70 20.80 14.88
C LEU A 90 -14.17 20.43 14.80
N LEU A 91 -14.70 19.69 15.79
CA LEU A 91 -16.11 19.32 15.88
C LEU A 91 -17.01 20.56 15.92
N GLU A 92 -16.67 21.54 16.78
CA GLU A 92 -17.41 22.81 16.87
C GLU A 92 -17.41 23.55 15.54
N ALA A 93 -16.24 23.66 14.89
CA ALA A 93 -16.10 24.34 13.61
C ALA A 93 -16.85 23.64 12.47
N LEU A 94 -16.79 22.29 12.40
CA LEU A 94 -17.53 21.50 11.43
C LEU A 94 -19.04 21.62 11.63
N LEU A 95 -19.55 21.58 12.85
CA LEU A 95 -20.97 21.77 13.14
C LEU A 95 -21.43 23.18 12.71
N ALA A 96 -20.64 24.22 12.97
CA ALA A 96 -20.93 25.58 12.54
C ALA A 96 -20.97 25.71 11.00
N ASP A 97 -19.99 25.14 10.29
CA ASP A 97 -19.94 25.14 8.83
C ASP A 97 -21.14 24.38 8.23
N LEU A 98 -21.39 23.15 8.69
CA LEU A 98 -22.42 22.27 8.13
C LEU A 98 -23.84 22.77 8.42
N THR A 99 -24.08 23.52 9.49
CA THR A 99 -25.40 24.11 9.79
C THR A 99 -25.67 25.41 9.06
N SER A 100 -24.65 26.06 8.47
CA SER A 100 -24.75 27.41 7.88
C SER A 100 -25.11 27.42 6.39
N ARG A 101 -25.13 26.28 5.71
CA ARG A 101 -25.28 26.18 4.24
C ARG A 101 -26.07 24.96 3.78
N THR A 102 -26.39 24.92 2.50
CA THR A 102 -26.98 23.73 1.86
C THR A 102 -25.92 22.63 1.76
N LEU A 103 -26.28 21.41 2.12
CA LEU A 103 -25.39 20.27 2.23
C LEU A 103 -25.52 19.30 1.06
N ALA A 104 -24.43 18.61 0.73
CA ALA A 104 -24.45 17.40 -0.07
C ALA A 104 -24.87 16.18 0.80
N PRO A 105 -25.32 15.06 0.21
CA PRO A 105 -25.82 13.90 0.98
C PRO A 105 -24.82 13.34 2.01
N ASN A 106 -23.52 13.32 1.67
CA ASN A 106 -22.47 12.87 2.61
C ASN A 106 -22.26 13.87 3.75
N GLU A 107 -22.43 15.17 3.50
CA GLU A 107 -22.35 16.22 4.51
C GLU A 107 -23.56 16.20 5.46
N GLU A 108 -24.77 15.93 4.94
CA GLU A 108 -25.97 15.72 5.77
C GLU A 108 -25.76 14.55 6.74
N LYS A 109 -25.18 13.45 6.23
CA LYS A 109 -24.83 12.31 7.05
C LYS A 109 -23.77 12.65 8.11
N ALA A 110 -22.75 13.42 7.74
CA ALA A 110 -21.72 13.87 8.68
C ALA A 110 -22.32 14.76 9.78
N LEU A 111 -23.19 15.70 9.42
CA LEU A 111 -23.89 16.55 10.39
C LEU A 111 -24.70 15.69 11.38
N SER A 112 -25.48 14.73 10.89
CA SER A 112 -26.26 13.80 11.73
C SER A 112 -25.35 12.99 12.65
N ASP A 113 -24.23 12.47 12.13
CA ASP A 113 -23.26 11.71 12.91
C ASP A 113 -22.65 12.56 14.04
N PHE A 114 -22.23 13.80 13.75
CA PHE A 114 -21.67 14.69 14.77
C PHE A 114 -22.71 15.11 15.81
N GLN A 115 -23.95 15.41 15.39
CA GLN A 115 -25.04 15.73 16.31
C GLN A 115 -25.44 14.57 17.22
N SER A 116 -25.20 13.33 16.82
CA SER A 116 -25.44 12.14 17.65
C SER A 116 -24.55 12.08 18.90
N GLY A 117 -23.39 12.78 18.88
CA GLY A 117 -22.37 12.71 19.91
C GLY A 117 -21.54 11.43 19.93
N ASN A 118 -21.77 10.53 18.96
CA ASN A 118 -21.07 9.23 18.88
C ASN A 118 -19.86 9.25 17.94
N TYR A 119 -19.65 10.32 17.19
CA TYR A 119 -18.55 10.42 16.22
C TYR A 119 -17.60 11.55 16.59
N ILE A 120 -16.32 11.26 16.50
CA ILE A 120 -15.23 12.19 16.81
C ILE A 120 -14.46 12.45 15.51
N PRO A 121 -14.38 13.72 15.04
CA PRO A 121 -13.58 14.06 13.88
C PRO A 121 -12.11 14.24 14.20
N GLY A 122 -11.26 14.23 13.19
CA GLY A 122 -9.84 14.57 13.29
C GLY A 122 -8.98 13.75 12.36
N ARG A 123 -7.92 14.34 11.84
CA ARG A 123 -6.94 13.62 11.03
C ARG A 123 -6.23 12.56 11.87
N GLY A 124 -6.27 11.31 11.40
CA GLY A 124 -5.72 10.17 12.11
C GLY A 124 -6.55 9.72 13.32
N MET A 125 -7.75 10.31 13.53
CA MET A 125 -8.65 9.84 14.57
C MET A 125 -9.21 8.46 14.19
N LEU A 126 -9.63 8.29 12.95
CA LEU A 126 -10.05 7.01 12.42
C LEU A 126 -8.84 6.21 11.94
N ASP A 127 -8.03 6.80 11.09
CA ASP A 127 -6.93 6.17 10.38
C ASP A 127 -5.58 6.72 10.86
N MET A 128 -4.81 5.95 11.76
CA MET A 128 -5.43 4.88 12.57
C MET A 128 -5.02 4.98 14.05
N LYS A 129 -4.80 6.21 14.56
CA LYS A 129 -4.34 6.43 15.96
C LYS A 129 -5.31 5.86 17.00
N SER A 130 -6.61 5.73 16.70
CA SER A 130 -7.57 5.06 17.59
C SER A 130 -7.34 3.55 17.65
N GLY A 131 -6.87 2.93 16.56
CA GLY A 131 -6.43 1.53 16.55
C GLY A 131 -5.20 1.33 17.46
N VAL A 132 -4.18 2.18 17.30
CA VAL A 132 -3.00 2.18 18.20
C VAL A 132 -3.41 2.38 19.66
N ALA A 133 -4.35 3.30 19.94
CA ALA A 133 -4.86 3.55 21.28
C ALA A 133 -5.58 2.30 21.86
N ALA A 134 -6.36 1.60 21.04
CA ALA A 134 -6.99 0.34 21.44
C ALA A 134 -5.92 -0.72 21.77
N GLY A 135 -4.88 -0.86 20.95
CA GLY A 135 -3.74 -1.73 21.20
C GLY A 135 -3.04 -1.43 22.52
N ILE A 136 -2.79 -0.15 22.84
CA ILE A 136 -2.20 0.29 24.12
C ILE A 136 -3.09 -0.10 25.30
N ALA A 137 -4.40 0.14 25.19
CA ALA A 137 -5.36 -0.20 26.25
C ALA A 137 -5.40 -1.72 26.52
N VAL A 138 -5.32 -2.53 25.45
CA VAL A 138 -5.24 -3.99 25.56
C VAL A 138 -3.93 -4.41 26.22
N LEU A 139 -2.82 -3.81 25.84
CA LEU A 139 -1.49 -4.08 26.40
C LEU A 139 -1.45 -3.73 27.91
N GLU A 140 -1.98 -2.56 28.28
CA GLU A 140 -2.07 -2.14 29.68
C GLU A 140 -2.94 -3.10 30.50
N ARG A 141 -4.14 -3.44 30.00
CA ARG A 141 -5.03 -4.38 30.65
C ARG A 141 -4.40 -5.78 30.82
N PHE A 142 -3.71 -6.27 29.79
CA PHE A 142 -2.99 -7.53 29.84
C PHE A 142 -1.88 -7.48 30.89
N SER A 143 -1.20 -6.35 31.04
CA SER A 143 -0.15 -6.17 32.07
C SER A 143 -0.65 -6.25 33.49
N GLN A 144 -1.93 -5.98 33.74
CA GLN A 144 -2.57 -6.00 35.05
C GLN A 144 -2.99 -7.43 35.51
N GLN A 145 -2.95 -8.41 34.57
CA GLN A 145 -3.27 -9.80 34.93
C GLN A 145 -2.12 -10.42 35.73
N PRO A 146 -2.37 -11.01 36.95
CA PRO A 146 -1.31 -11.60 37.77
C PRO A 146 -0.68 -12.85 37.13
N ASP A 147 -1.50 -13.72 36.56
CA ASP A 147 -1.11 -15.03 36.00
C ASP A 147 -1.31 -15.04 34.49
N ARG A 148 -0.75 -14.03 33.80
CA ARG A 148 -0.86 -13.95 32.35
C ARG A 148 0.00 -14.99 31.64
N GLU A 149 -0.63 -15.71 30.73
CA GLU A 149 -0.01 -16.72 29.91
C GLU A 149 0.38 -16.11 28.56
N GLY A 150 1.55 -16.50 28.02
CA GLY A 150 2.10 -15.95 26.80
C GLY A 150 2.50 -14.47 26.92
N ASN A 151 2.76 -13.84 25.79
CA ASN A 151 3.20 -12.46 25.72
C ASN A 151 2.33 -11.68 24.73
N LEU A 152 2.14 -10.40 24.99
CA LEU A 152 1.48 -9.48 24.07
C LEU A 152 2.47 -8.39 23.66
N ILE A 153 2.67 -8.21 22.35
CA ILE A 153 3.56 -7.20 21.82
C ILE A 153 2.79 -6.22 20.94
N LEU A 154 3.08 -4.94 21.07
CA LEU A 154 2.52 -3.86 20.23
C LEU A 154 3.62 -3.26 19.39
N PHE A 155 3.34 -3.09 18.10
CA PHE A 155 4.14 -2.36 17.12
C PHE A 155 3.42 -1.08 16.74
N ALA A 156 4.13 0.05 16.75
CA ALA A 156 3.65 1.30 16.19
C ALA A 156 4.67 1.81 15.18
N THR A 157 4.25 1.98 13.94
CA THR A 157 5.09 2.20 12.76
C THR A 157 4.83 3.54 12.09
N PRO A 158 5.83 4.20 11.48
CA PRO A 158 5.67 5.34 10.58
C PRO A 158 5.48 4.89 9.13
N ASP A 159 5.09 5.82 8.24
CA ASP A 159 5.17 5.75 6.77
C ASP A 159 4.25 4.70 6.11
N GLU A 160 3.18 4.28 6.77
CA GLU A 160 2.20 3.39 6.14
C GLU A 160 1.58 4.05 4.91
N GLU A 161 1.17 5.29 5.03
CA GLU A 161 0.43 6.10 4.05
C GLU A 161 1.22 6.39 2.75
N ARG A 162 2.51 6.00 2.71
CA ARG A 162 3.37 6.26 1.54
C ARG A 162 4.12 5.05 1.04
N GLY A 163 4.83 4.32 1.90
CA GLY A 163 5.74 3.26 1.46
C GLY A 163 5.96 2.13 2.45
N SER A 164 5.22 2.09 3.56
CA SER A 164 5.35 1.07 4.61
C SER A 164 6.78 0.83 5.06
N ARG A 165 7.64 1.86 4.99
CA ARG A 165 9.07 1.73 5.36
C ARG A 165 9.21 1.43 6.85
N GLY A 166 8.28 1.89 7.68
CA GLY A 166 8.17 1.56 9.08
C GLY A 166 8.01 0.07 9.29
N MET A 167 6.97 -0.52 8.75
CA MET A 167 6.69 -1.95 8.92
C MET A 167 7.78 -2.82 8.27
N ARG A 168 8.29 -2.45 7.10
CA ARG A 168 9.37 -3.18 6.43
C ARG A 168 10.65 -3.20 7.26
N SER A 169 11.07 -2.06 7.81
CA SER A 169 12.24 -1.98 8.68
C SER A 169 12.03 -2.71 10.01
N LEU A 170 10.81 -2.67 10.56
CA LEU A 170 10.44 -3.44 11.74
C LEU A 170 10.49 -4.95 11.48
N ARG A 171 9.87 -5.43 10.38
CA ARG A 171 9.94 -6.83 9.96
C ARG A 171 11.38 -7.34 9.92
N ASP A 172 12.28 -6.53 9.38
CA ASP A 172 13.69 -6.88 9.21
C ASP A 172 14.47 -6.89 10.53
N ALA A 173 14.10 -6.05 11.51
CA ALA A 173 14.68 -5.99 12.84
C ALA A 173 14.08 -7.02 13.84
N LEU A 174 12.86 -7.49 13.55
CA LEU A 174 12.07 -8.30 14.49
C LEU A 174 12.71 -9.63 14.89
N PRO A 175 13.44 -10.38 14.02
CA PRO A 175 14.09 -11.62 14.42
C PRO A 175 15.07 -11.45 15.59
N GLU A 176 15.90 -10.42 15.57
CA GLU A 176 16.87 -10.13 16.64
C GLU A 176 16.16 -9.70 17.94
N LEU A 177 15.11 -8.92 17.82
CA LEU A 177 14.29 -8.50 18.96
C LEU A 177 13.58 -9.69 19.62
N ALA A 178 12.99 -10.56 18.81
CA ALA A 178 12.29 -11.75 19.27
C ALA A 178 13.25 -12.72 19.98
N GLU A 179 14.45 -12.92 19.43
CA GLU A 179 15.47 -13.74 20.06
C GLU A 179 15.92 -13.14 21.39
N ARG A 180 16.26 -11.84 21.44
CA ARG A 180 16.67 -11.12 22.65
C ARG A 180 15.64 -11.20 23.76
N TRP A 181 14.37 -11.09 23.42
CA TRP A 181 13.27 -11.16 24.39
C TRP A 181 12.76 -12.57 24.64
N GLY A 182 13.24 -13.57 23.93
CA GLY A 182 12.80 -14.95 24.06
C GLY A 182 11.36 -15.17 23.62
N LEU A 183 10.90 -14.45 22.60
CA LEU A 183 9.53 -14.49 22.09
C LEU A 183 9.41 -15.46 20.90
N ASP A 184 8.21 -16.05 20.79
CA ASP A 184 7.78 -16.82 19.63
C ASP A 184 6.48 -16.20 19.13
N ILE A 185 6.58 -15.35 18.10
CA ILE A 185 5.43 -14.63 17.56
C ILE A 185 4.67 -15.59 16.64
N VAL A 186 3.47 -15.97 17.05
CA VAL A 186 2.67 -17.03 16.41
C VAL A 186 1.40 -16.53 15.72
N ALA A 187 1.02 -15.26 15.92
CA ALA A 187 -0.05 -14.59 15.17
C ALA A 187 0.05 -13.08 15.33
N GLY A 188 -0.60 -12.36 14.42
CA GLY A 188 -0.68 -10.90 14.42
C GLY A 188 -2.08 -10.37 14.15
N ILE A 189 -2.38 -9.21 14.72
CA ILE A 189 -3.57 -8.42 14.41
C ILE A 189 -3.11 -7.05 13.97
N ASN A 190 -3.37 -6.71 12.72
CA ASN A 190 -3.25 -5.34 12.23
C ASN A 190 -4.47 -4.55 12.72
N LEU A 191 -4.25 -3.34 13.23
CA LEU A 191 -5.30 -2.53 13.87
C LEU A 191 -5.81 -1.43 12.93
N ASP A 192 -5.63 -1.61 11.63
CA ASP A 192 -5.92 -0.61 10.62
C ASP A 192 -7.41 -0.36 10.44
N ALA A 193 -7.73 0.88 10.11
CA ALA A 193 -9.08 1.41 10.08
C ALA A 193 -9.96 0.80 8.99
N THR A 194 -11.24 0.72 9.27
CA THR A 194 -12.25 0.35 8.29
C THR A 194 -13.26 1.47 8.08
N SER A 195 -13.77 1.62 6.87
CA SER A 195 -14.75 2.63 6.54
C SER A 195 -15.98 2.01 5.87
N ASP A 196 -17.16 2.42 6.34
CA ASP A 196 -18.45 2.02 5.80
C ASP A 196 -19.44 3.17 5.91
N GLN A 197 -20.08 3.51 4.79
CA GLN A 197 -21.08 4.58 4.75
C GLN A 197 -22.47 4.12 5.18
N GLY A 198 -22.67 2.81 5.41
CA GLY A 198 -23.90 2.22 5.92
C GLY A 198 -24.12 2.41 7.42
N ASP A 199 -24.61 1.37 8.07
CA ASP A 199 -24.84 1.30 9.53
C ASP A 199 -23.62 0.85 10.33
N GLY A 200 -22.52 0.58 9.65
CA GLY A 200 -21.27 0.10 10.21
C GLY A 200 -21.17 -1.43 10.33
N ALA A 201 -22.17 -2.16 9.90
CA ALA A 201 -22.11 -3.62 9.97
C ALA A 201 -21.03 -4.18 9.03
N GLU A 202 -20.76 -3.52 7.91
CA GLU A 202 -19.69 -3.89 6.98
C GLU A 202 -18.30 -3.45 7.48
N GLY A 203 -18.21 -2.33 8.21
CA GLY A 203 -16.97 -1.81 8.77
C GLY A 203 -16.51 -2.53 10.03
N ARG A 204 -17.41 -3.06 10.83
CA ARG A 204 -17.07 -3.87 12.00
C ARG A 204 -16.79 -5.31 11.59
N ALA A 205 -15.54 -5.58 11.22
CA ALA A 205 -15.17 -6.86 10.64
C ALA A 205 -13.79 -7.38 11.07
N ILE A 206 -13.62 -8.68 10.91
CA ILE A 206 -12.35 -9.38 10.91
C ILE A 206 -12.00 -9.64 9.45
N TYR A 207 -10.99 -8.98 8.93
CA TYR A 207 -10.47 -9.23 7.59
C TYR A 207 -9.39 -10.29 7.65
N ARG A 208 -9.57 -11.39 6.93
CA ARG A 208 -8.65 -12.53 6.90
C ARG A 208 -7.45 -12.34 5.99
N GLY A 209 -7.46 -11.33 5.16
CA GLY A 209 -6.40 -11.03 4.22
C GLY A 209 -6.42 -9.57 3.77
N THR A 210 -5.41 -9.17 3.03
CA THR A 210 -5.31 -7.86 2.39
C THR A 210 -5.06 -7.99 0.89
N ILE A 211 -5.55 -7.01 0.14
CA ILE A 211 -5.30 -6.91 -1.28
C ILE A 211 -3.85 -6.53 -1.54
N GLY A 212 -3.25 -7.08 -2.59
CA GLY A 212 -1.96 -6.66 -3.10
C GLY A 212 -2.09 -5.57 -4.14
N LYS A 213 -1.08 -4.70 -4.26
CA LYS A 213 -1.02 -3.62 -5.25
C LYS A 213 0.25 -3.74 -6.06
N GLN A 214 0.08 -3.72 -7.37
CA GLN A 214 1.16 -3.70 -8.33
C GLN A 214 0.93 -2.56 -9.32
N LEU A 215 1.98 -1.83 -9.67
CA LEU A 215 1.93 -0.76 -10.67
C LEU A 215 2.73 -1.15 -11.92
N PRO A 216 2.22 -2.08 -12.76
CA PRO A 216 2.90 -2.40 -14.00
C PRO A 216 2.88 -1.20 -14.96
N PHE A 217 3.97 -1.02 -15.70
CA PHE A 217 4.08 0.03 -16.71
C PHE A 217 4.48 -0.51 -18.07
N ALA A 218 4.13 0.24 -19.12
CA ALA A 218 4.66 0.09 -20.46
C ALA A 218 5.26 1.42 -20.92
N PHE A 219 6.56 1.42 -21.21
CA PHE A 219 7.27 2.53 -21.82
C PHE A 219 7.44 2.21 -23.30
N VAL A 220 6.78 2.97 -24.16
CA VAL A 220 6.73 2.74 -25.60
C VAL A 220 7.75 3.62 -26.29
N VAL A 221 8.64 3.01 -27.07
CA VAL A 221 9.55 3.68 -28.00
C VAL A 221 9.01 3.46 -29.41
N GLY A 222 8.56 4.52 -30.04
CA GLY A 222 8.16 4.55 -31.45
C GLY A 222 9.32 4.83 -32.36
N GLN A 223 8.99 5.04 -33.63
CA GLN A 223 9.90 5.58 -34.65
C GLN A 223 9.29 6.88 -35.13
N PRO A 224 9.88 8.05 -34.82
CA PRO A 224 9.29 9.33 -35.17
C PRO A 224 9.36 9.56 -36.69
N SER A 225 8.34 10.24 -37.22
CA SER A 225 8.28 10.72 -38.60
C SER A 225 7.60 12.08 -38.66
N HIS A 226 7.81 12.83 -39.73
CA HIS A 226 7.06 14.04 -39.94
C HIS A 226 5.57 13.72 -40.17
N ALA A 227 4.65 14.50 -39.58
CA ALA A 227 3.21 14.24 -39.66
C ALA A 227 2.65 14.19 -41.09
N SER A 228 3.32 14.83 -42.07
CA SER A 228 2.97 14.73 -43.48
C SER A 228 3.41 13.41 -44.14
N TYR A 229 4.26 12.63 -43.46
CA TYR A 229 4.79 11.35 -43.93
C TYR A 229 4.62 10.28 -42.84
N PRO A 230 3.36 10.01 -42.39
CA PRO A 230 3.09 9.24 -41.17
C PRO A 230 3.54 7.77 -41.25
N PHE A 231 3.72 7.23 -42.46
CA PHE A 231 4.12 5.83 -42.67
C PHE A 231 5.65 5.65 -42.81
N GLU A 232 6.45 6.72 -42.69
CA GLU A 232 7.91 6.60 -42.57
C GLU A 232 8.39 6.24 -41.16
N GLY A 233 7.48 6.23 -40.17
CA GLY A 233 7.74 5.83 -38.80
C GLY A 233 6.51 5.20 -38.16
N VAL A 234 6.59 4.85 -36.86
CA VAL A 234 5.47 4.31 -36.06
C VAL A 234 5.32 5.13 -34.81
N SER A 235 4.17 5.80 -34.65
CA SER A 235 3.88 6.60 -33.47
C SER A 235 3.81 5.76 -32.19
N ALA A 236 4.52 6.20 -31.14
CA ALA A 236 4.41 5.60 -29.82
C ALA A 236 2.98 5.69 -29.25
N HIS A 237 2.22 6.75 -29.59
CA HIS A 237 0.82 6.90 -29.17
C HIS A 237 -0.09 5.81 -29.75
N LEU A 238 0.13 5.37 -30.99
CA LEU A 238 -0.66 4.28 -31.57
C LEU A 238 -0.50 3.00 -30.76
N ILE A 239 0.75 2.65 -30.42
CA ILE A 239 1.04 1.44 -29.62
C ILE A 239 0.47 1.59 -28.21
N ALA A 240 0.71 2.75 -27.56
CA ALA A 240 0.23 3.00 -26.20
C ALA A 240 -1.31 2.97 -26.11
N SER A 241 -2.03 3.48 -27.13
CA SER A 241 -3.49 3.45 -27.16
C SER A 241 -4.04 2.02 -27.21
N GLU A 242 -3.41 1.12 -27.97
CA GLU A 242 -3.79 -0.30 -28.01
C GLU A 242 -3.50 -1.01 -26.69
N ILE A 243 -2.39 -0.66 -26.00
CA ILE A 243 -2.09 -1.18 -24.67
C ILE A 243 -3.14 -0.70 -23.65
N MET A 244 -3.45 0.61 -23.63
CA MET A 244 -4.48 1.16 -22.76
C MET A 244 -5.84 0.50 -23.02
N ARG A 245 -6.25 0.36 -24.27
CA ARG A 245 -7.51 -0.31 -24.64
C ARG A 245 -7.57 -1.77 -24.19
N ALA A 246 -6.43 -2.46 -24.13
CA ALA A 246 -6.35 -3.86 -23.71
C ALA A 246 -6.41 -4.03 -22.19
N VAL A 247 -5.95 -3.04 -21.43
CA VAL A 247 -5.77 -3.15 -19.98
C VAL A 247 -6.84 -2.38 -19.20
N GLU A 248 -7.14 -1.12 -19.61
CA GLU A 248 -8.03 -0.21 -18.88
C GLU A 248 -9.42 -0.79 -18.67
N ALA A 249 -9.86 -0.86 -17.40
CA ALA A 249 -11.19 -1.33 -17.00
C ALA A 249 -11.57 -2.70 -17.58
N ASN A 250 -10.59 -3.54 -17.91
CA ASN A 250 -10.83 -4.86 -18.51
C ASN A 250 -11.15 -5.89 -17.43
N ALA A 251 -12.42 -6.23 -17.28
CA ALA A 251 -12.91 -7.18 -16.29
C ALA A 251 -12.33 -8.61 -16.46
N VAL A 252 -11.84 -8.98 -17.66
CA VAL A 252 -11.16 -10.27 -17.87
C VAL A 252 -9.84 -10.34 -17.10
N LEU A 253 -9.25 -9.19 -16.77
CA LEU A 253 -8.00 -9.08 -16.01
C LEU A 253 -8.20 -9.02 -14.49
N CYS A 254 -9.44 -9.02 -13.99
CA CYS A 254 -9.71 -9.14 -12.56
C CYS A 254 -9.09 -10.44 -12.00
N ASP A 255 -8.64 -10.36 -10.77
CA ASP A 255 -8.35 -11.54 -9.97
C ASP A 255 -9.68 -12.07 -9.40
N THR A 256 -9.99 -13.35 -9.64
CA THR A 256 -11.25 -14.00 -9.26
C THR A 256 -11.03 -15.21 -8.36
N GLY A 257 -9.87 -15.29 -7.71
CA GLY A 257 -9.53 -16.37 -6.79
C GLY A 257 -10.36 -16.32 -5.51
N ASP A 258 -10.44 -17.44 -4.82
CA ASP A 258 -10.97 -17.56 -3.44
C ASP A 258 -12.41 -17.04 -3.23
N GLY A 259 -13.21 -16.94 -4.30
CA GLY A 259 -14.59 -16.46 -4.23
C GLY A 259 -14.75 -14.94 -4.18
N GLU A 260 -13.65 -14.21 -4.26
CA GLU A 260 -13.60 -12.74 -4.31
C GLU A 260 -13.26 -12.26 -5.72
N VAL A 261 -13.55 -11.00 -6.01
CA VAL A 261 -13.25 -10.38 -7.30
C VAL A 261 -12.54 -9.05 -7.07
N SER A 262 -11.31 -8.92 -7.54
CA SER A 262 -10.60 -7.64 -7.49
C SER A 262 -11.19 -6.62 -8.48
N PRO A 263 -11.04 -5.31 -8.24
CA PRO A 263 -11.28 -4.32 -9.29
C PRO A 263 -10.42 -4.59 -10.53
N PRO A 264 -10.91 -4.24 -11.73
CA PRO A 264 -10.09 -4.31 -12.95
C PRO A 264 -8.91 -3.33 -12.86
N PRO A 265 -7.84 -3.54 -13.63
CA PRO A 265 -6.73 -2.59 -13.71
C PRO A 265 -7.17 -1.25 -14.28
N ILE A 266 -6.61 -0.15 -13.74
CA ILE A 266 -6.92 1.23 -14.13
C ILE A 266 -5.62 1.97 -14.47
N CYS A 267 -5.62 2.72 -15.56
CA CYS A 267 -4.50 3.57 -15.95
C CYS A 267 -4.41 4.78 -15.02
N LEU A 268 -3.30 4.90 -14.30
CA LEU A 268 -3.03 6.03 -13.41
C LEU A 268 -2.30 7.18 -14.10
N GLU A 269 -1.45 6.86 -15.05
CA GLU A 269 -0.68 7.88 -15.77
C GLU A 269 -0.49 7.46 -17.24
N ALA A 270 -0.75 8.41 -18.14
CA ALA A 270 -0.40 8.32 -19.56
C ALA A 270 0.25 9.63 -19.99
N ARG A 271 1.48 9.57 -20.49
CA ARG A 271 2.27 10.76 -20.86
C ARG A 271 3.11 10.53 -22.09
N ASP A 272 3.26 11.59 -22.93
CA ASP A 272 4.35 11.68 -23.88
C ASP A 272 5.53 12.52 -23.32
N PHE A 273 6.68 12.42 -23.95
CA PHE A 273 7.92 13.07 -23.52
C PHE A 273 8.25 14.35 -24.26
N ARG A 274 7.37 14.83 -25.13
CA ARG A 274 7.60 16.08 -25.86
C ARG A 274 7.40 17.27 -24.95
N GLY A 275 8.36 18.20 -24.99
CA GLY A 275 8.30 19.43 -24.21
C GLY A 275 7.39 20.53 -24.77
N GLY A 276 6.84 20.35 -26.00
CA GLY A 276 6.03 21.34 -26.68
C GLY A 276 5.42 20.85 -27.98
N TYR A 277 4.88 21.79 -28.77
CA TYR A 277 4.30 21.49 -30.08
C TYR A 277 5.40 21.18 -31.12
N GLU A 278 5.26 20.01 -31.76
CA GLU A 278 6.11 19.57 -32.88
C GLU A 278 5.25 18.92 -33.97
N VAL A 279 5.65 19.06 -35.24
CA VAL A 279 4.98 18.42 -36.36
C VAL A 279 5.61 17.04 -36.67
N THR A 280 5.94 16.30 -35.59
CA THR A 280 6.47 14.94 -35.68
C THR A 280 5.58 13.98 -34.88
N THR A 281 5.54 12.71 -35.26
CA THR A 281 4.86 11.70 -34.50
C THR A 281 5.61 11.43 -33.18
N PRO A 282 4.90 11.16 -32.06
CA PRO A 282 5.55 10.88 -30.76
C PRO A 282 6.53 9.72 -30.82
N GLU A 283 7.74 9.97 -30.30
CA GLU A 283 8.80 8.96 -30.20
C GLU A 283 8.63 8.09 -28.95
N ARG A 284 8.23 8.70 -27.83
CA ARG A 284 8.15 8.02 -26.52
C ARG A 284 6.83 8.30 -25.84
N THR A 285 6.25 7.26 -25.26
CA THR A 285 5.01 7.35 -24.47
C THR A 285 5.08 6.40 -23.29
N TRP A 286 4.71 6.92 -22.13
CA TRP A 286 4.59 6.17 -20.87
C TRP A 286 3.13 5.89 -20.55
N VAL A 287 2.83 4.68 -20.08
CA VAL A 287 1.56 4.31 -19.47
C VAL A 287 1.81 3.44 -18.25
N ALA A 288 1.12 3.71 -17.14
CA ALA A 288 1.23 2.95 -15.89
C ALA A 288 -0.16 2.66 -15.32
N PHE A 289 -0.32 1.46 -14.78
CA PHE A 289 -1.60 0.96 -14.31
C PHE A 289 -1.54 0.63 -12.82
N ASN A 290 -2.67 0.80 -12.11
CA ASN A 290 -2.91 0.17 -10.82
C ASN A 290 -3.58 -1.18 -11.06
N TRP A 291 -2.96 -2.26 -10.63
CA TRP A 291 -3.51 -3.60 -10.74
C TRP A 291 -3.52 -4.26 -9.36
N LEU A 292 -4.71 -4.53 -8.86
CA LEU A 292 -4.94 -5.11 -7.55
C LEU A 292 -5.17 -6.63 -7.68
N THR A 293 -4.57 -7.39 -6.76
CA THR A 293 -4.68 -8.86 -6.73
C THR A 293 -4.86 -9.35 -5.30
N HIS A 294 -5.47 -10.52 -5.14
CA HIS A 294 -5.63 -11.16 -3.83
C HIS A 294 -5.30 -12.67 -3.85
N SER A 295 -5.05 -13.22 -5.04
CA SER A 295 -4.63 -14.61 -5.22
C SER A 295 -3.56 -14.78 -6.29
N VAL A 296 -3.42 -13.79 -7.20
CA VAL A 296 -2.44 -13.84 -8.29
C VAL A 296 -1.10 -13.30 -7.81
N SER A 297 -0.05 -14.09 -7.91
CA SER A 297 1.31 -13.71 -7.52
C SER A 297 1.90 -12.62 -8.43
N PRO A 298 2.89 -11.85 -7.96
CA PRO A 298 3.61 -10.86 -8.77
C PRO A 298 4.20 -11.42 -10.07
N ASP A 299 4.81 -12.60 -10.04
CA ASP A 299 5.31 -13.24 -11.26
C ASP A 299 4.18 -13.58 -12.24
N ALA A 300 3.11 -14.21 -11.77
CA ALA A 300 1.98 -14.57 -12.62
C ALA A 300 1.32 -13.34 -13.26
N LEU A 301 1.16 -12.23 -12.49
CA LEU A 301 0.67 -10.96 -13.02
C LEU A 301 1.63 -10.40 -14.08
N PHE A 302 2.92 -10.41 -13.81
CA PHE A 302 3.93 -9.88 -14.74
C PHE A 302 3.92 -10.62 -16.08
N GLN A 303 3.82 -11.96 -16.06
CA GLN A 303 3.69 -12.77 -17.28
C GLN A 303 2.39 -12.45 -18.02
N ARG A 304 1.28 -12.30 -17.29
CA ARG A 304 -0.02 -11.91 -17.86
C ARG A 304 0.04 -10.54 -18.51
N PHE A 305 0.65 -9.57 -17.84
CA PHE A 305 0.85 -8.21 -18.38
C PHE A 305 1.71 -8.24 -19.65
N LYS A 306 2.82 -9.00 -19.64
CA LYS A 306 3.70 -9.19 -20.82
C LYS A 306 2.92 -9.75 -22.01
N ALA A 307 2.06 -10.74 -21.78
CA ALA A 307 1.23 -11.33 -22.83
C ALA A 307 0.23 -10.32 -23.42
N VAL A 308 -0.51 -9.61 -22.56
CA VAL A 308 -1.49 -8.60 -22.97
C VAL A 308 -0.84 -7.46 -23.76
N VAL A 309 0.33 -6.98 -23.30
CA VAL A 309 1.11 -5.95 -24.01
C VAL A 309 1.61 -6.47 -25.35
N GLY A 310 2.04 -7.74 -25.42
CA GLY A 310 2.47 -8.38 -26.66
C GLY A 310 1.37 -8.40 -27.72
N GLU A 311 0.19 -8.88 -27.34
CA GLU A 311 -0.96 -8.89 -28.24
C GLU A 311 -1.40 -7.47 -28.66
N ALA A 312 -1.32 -6.51 -27.76
CA ALA A 312 -1.64 -5.11 -28.07
C ALA A 312 -0.64 -4.51 -29.07
N LEU A 313 0.65 -4.76 -28.87
CA LEU A 313 1.71 -4.35 -29.80
C LEU A 313 1.51 -4.96 -31.19
N ASP A 314 1.25 -6.27 -31.28
CA ASP A 314 1.00 -6.96 -32.53
C ASP A 314 -0.22 -6.40 -33.28
N ARG A 315 -1.31 -6.09 -32.54
CA ARG A 315 -2.50 -5.43 -33.12
C ARG A 315 -2.16 -4.03 -33.67
N ALA A 316 -1.43 -3.22 -32.91
CA ALA A 316 -1.03 -1.87 -33.32
C ALA A 316 -0.18 -1.91 -34.59
N ILE A 317 0.82 -2.77 -34.64
CA ILE A 317 1.73 -2.91 -35.79
C ILE A 317 0.99 -3.48 -37.02
N THR A 318 0.14 -4.49 -36.82
CA THR A 318 -0.67 -5.06 -37.91
C THR A 318 -1.59 -4.01 -38.51
N HIS A 319 -2.31 -3.25 -37.66
CA HIS A 319 -3.17 -2.16 -38.11
C HIS A 319 -2.38 -1.11 -38.89
N PHE A 320 -1.22 -0.68 -38.37
CA PHE A 320 -0.37 0.30 -39.02
C PHE A 320 0.10 -0.15 -40.39
N ASN A 321 0.58 -1.38 -40.54
CA ASN A 321 1.04 -1.94 -41.82
C ASN A 321 -0.11 -2.04 -42.84
N VAL A 322 -1.32 -2.43 -42.42
CA VAL A 322 -2.50 -2.46 -43.28
C VAL A 322 -2.90 -1.08 -43.78
N GLU A 323 -2.85 -0.05 -42.94
CA GLU A 323 -3.17 1.33 -43.34
C GLU A 323 -2.09 1.92 -44.23
N ALA A 324 -0.81 1.57 -44.02
CA ALA A 324 0.27 1.94 -44.93
C ALA A 324 0.07 1.36 -46.33
N ASP A 325 -0.30 0.09 -46.45
CA ASP A 325 -0.65 -0.56 -47.71
C ASP A 325 -1.85 0.10 -48.39
N ARG A 326 -2.89 0.43 -47.61
CA ARG A 326 -4.09 1.12 -48.12
C ARG A 326 -3.73 2.50 -48.68
N PHE A 327 -2.93 3.26 -47.95
CA PHE A 327 -2.48 4.59 -48.41
C PHE A 327 -1.62 4.52 -49.67
N ALA A 328 -0.66 3.58 -49.73
CA ALA A 328 0.19 3.38 -50.90
C ALA A 328 -0.65 3.14 -52.17
N LYS A 329 -1.69 2.30 -52.09
CA LYS A 329 -2.63 2.06 -53.21
C LYS A 329 -3.40 3.32 -53.61
N LEU A 330 -3.77 4.20 -52.67
CA LEU A 330 -4.47 5.46 -52.98
C LEU A 330 -3.59 6.43 -53.74
N VAL A 331 -2.28 6.44 -53.48
CA VAL A 331 -1.32 7.33 -54.18
C VAL A 331 -0.64 6.66 -55.38
N GLY A 332 -1.03 5.45 -55.76
CA GLY A 332 -0.51 4.72 -56.91
C GLY A 332 0.91 4.21 -56.73
N SER A 333 1.31 3.91 -55.48
CA SER A 333 2.64 3.38 -55.13
C SER A 333 2.51 2.01 -54.46
N GLU A 334 3.65 1.36 -54.24
CA GLU A 334 3.73 0.14 -53.38
C GLU A 334 4.15 0.52 -51.97
N ALA A 335 3.54 -0.08 -50.96
CA ALA A 335 4.00 0.07 -49.58
C ALA A 335 5.31 -0.71 -49.40
N ASN A 336 6.31 -0.04 -48.86
CA ASN A 336 7.56 -0.68 -48.46
C ASN A 336 7.72 -0.62 -46.93
N VAL A 337 6.64 -1.02 -46.24
CA VAL A 337 6.55 -0.92 -44.76
C VAL A 337 6.23 -2.29 -44.19
N ASN A 338 7.13 -2.81 -43.38
CA ASN A 338 6.92 -4.07 -42.62
C ASN A 338 7.56 -3.91 -41.24
N HIS A 339 6.94 -3.04 -40.44
CA HIS A 339 7.39 -2.86 -39.06
C HIS A 339 7.14 -4.11 -38.25
N LYS A 340 8.06 -4.39 -37.30
CA LYS A 340 7.94 -5.46 -36.30
C LYS A 340 8.20 -4.85 -34.93
N GLY A 341 7.31 -5.12 -34.00
CA GLY A 341 7.48 -4.70 -32.62
C GLY A 341 8.31 -5.70 -31.80
N ARG A 342 8.94 -5.21 -30.74
CA ARG A 342 9.57 -6.08 -29.72
C ARG A 342 9.20 -5.61 -28.32
N ILE A 343 9.23 -6.53 -27.37
CA ILE A 343 9.09 -6.23 -25.93
C ILE A 343 10.42 -6.50 -25.25
N LEU A 344 10.79 -5.60 -24.35
CA LEU A 344 11.86 -5.79 -23.38
C LEU A 344 11.29 -5.68 -21.98
N THR A 345 11.71 -6.56 -21.09
CA THR A 345 11.54 -6.35 -19.66
C THR A 345 12.57 -5.32 -19.16
N THR A 346 12.34 -4.73 -17.98
CA THR A 346 13.34 -3.84 -17.37
C THR A 346 14.68 -4.55 -17.15
N ALA A 347 14.64 -5.85 -16.81
CA ALA A 347 15.85 -6.66 -16.70
C ALA A 347 16.62 -6.73 -18.02
N GLU A 348 15.93 -7.04 -19.11
CA GLU A 348 16.54 -7.09 -20.47
C GLU A 348 17.05 -5.70 -20.90
N LEU A 349 16.32 -4.62 -20.60
CA LEU A 349 16.78 -3.25 -20.86
C LEU A 349 18.07 -2.94 -20.07
N ARG A 350 18.19 -3.38 -18.82
CA ARG A 350 19.38 -3.19 -17.99
C ARG A 350 20.62 -3.90 -18.60
N GLU A 351 20.43 -5.09 -19.16
CA GLU A 351 21.49 -5.80 -19.87
C GLU A 351 21.88 -5.08 -21.18
N GLU A 352 20.92 -4.50 -21.91
CA GLU A 352 21.21 -3.66 -23.08
C GLU A 352 22.01 -2.41 -22.70
N VAL A 353 21.67 -1.72 -21.59
CA VAL A 353 22.45 -0.59 -21.05
C VAL A 353 23.88 -1.01 -20.78
N ARG A 354 24.08 -2.15 -20.09
CA ARG A 354 25.42 -2.67 -19.76
C ARG A 354 26.21 -2.99 -21.02
N ARG A 355 25.58 -3.61 -22.00
CA ARG A 355 26.20 -4.01 -23.25
C ARG A 355 26.60 -2.81 -24.14
N VAL A 356 25.78 -1.76 -24.21
CA VAL A 356 25.95 -0.62 -25.10
C VAL A 356 26.72 0.53 -24.44
N GLY A 357 26.36 0.88 -23.22
CA GLY A 357 26.87 2.04 -22.49
C GLY A 357 27.93 1.72 -21.43
N GLY A 358 28.07 0.43 -21.07
CA GLY A 358 29.02 -0.04 -20.06
C GLY A 358 28.80 0.54 -18.66
N ASP A 359 29.79 0.45 -17.79
CA ASP A 359 29.71 0.92 -16.40
C ASP A 359 29.43 2.42 -16.29
N ALA A 360 29.96 3.23 -17.22
CA ALA A 360 29.71 4.66 -17.21
C ALA A 360 28.23 5.03 -17.42
N ALA A 361 27.48 4.23 -18.18
CA ALA A 361 26.03 4.43 -18.34
C ALA A 361 25.28 4.04 -17.06
N LEU A 362 25.68 2.94 -16.41
CA LEU A 362 25.10 2.52 -15.13
C LEU A 362 25.35 3.56 -14.03
N GLU A 363 26.52 4.18 -14.01
CA GLU A 363 26.84 5.27 -13.07
C GLU A 363 25.95 6.50 -13.30
N ARG A 364 25.75 6.92 -14.55
CA ARG A 364 24.82 8.04 -14.86
C ARG A 364 23.38 7.75 -14.45
N ILE A 365 22.92 6.52 -14.56
CA ILE A 365 21.60 6.11 -14.10
C ILE A 365 21.54 6.16 -12.57
N ALA A 366 22.57 5.69 -11.87
CA ALA A 366 22.63 5.73 -10.41
C ALA A 366 22.65 7.17 -9.87
N VAL A 367 23.35 8.10 -10.55
CA VAL A 367 23.35 9.52 -10.19
C VAL A 367 21.93 10.10 -10.35
N LEU A 368 21.26 9.84 -11.46
CA LEU A 368 19.86 10.28 -11.66
C LEU A 368 18.92 9.69 -10.62
N GLU A 369 19.08 8.42 -10.26
CA GLU A 369 18.27 7.78 -9.21
C GLU A 369 18.47 8.49 -7.85
N ALA A 370 19.69 8.83 -7.50
CA ALA A 370 19.99 9.58 -6.28
C ALA A 370 19.37 11.00 -6.30
N GLU A 371 19.42 11.70 -7.43
CA GLU A 371 18.78 13.02 -7.60
C GLU A 371 17.24 12.94 -7.43
N LEU A 372 16.63 11.89 -7.97
CA LEU A 372 15.18 11.68 -7.90
C LEU A 372 14.69 11.10 -6.57
N SER A 373 15.59 10.61 -5.72
CA SER A 373 15.24 9.89 -4.48
C SER A 373 14.42 10.70 -3.47
N SER A 374 14.47 12.04 -3.55
CA SER A 374 13.69 12.94 -2.72
C SER A 374 12.26 13.18 -3.22
N SER A 375 11.91 12.70 -4.40
CA SER A 375 10.56 12.82 -4.95
C SER A 375 9.61 11.83 -4.28
N ASP A 376 8.40 12.29 -4.00
CA ASP A 376 7.30 11.47 -3.46
C ASP A 376 6.48 10.78 -4.56
N ASN A 377 6.79 11.03 -5.83
CA ASN A 377 6.06 10.46 -6.96
C ASN A 377 6.80 9.25 -7.56
N PRO A 378 6.40 7.99 -7.25
CA PRO A 378 7.09 6.81 -7.73
C PRO A 378 7.03 6.65 -9.25
N LEU A 379 5.93 7.05 -9.89
CA LEU A 379 5.79 6.96 -11.35
C LEU A 379 6.72 7.96 -12.06
N LEU A 380 6.92 9.16 -11.50
CA LEU A 380 7.91 10.11 -12.00
C LEU A 380 9.32 9.51 -11.94
N ILE A 381 9.72 8.99 -10.78
CA ILE A 381 11.06 8.40 -10.58
C ILE A 381 11.30 7.28 -11.60
N THR A 382 10.36 6.35 -11.66
CA THR A 382 10.48 5.18 -12.55
C THR A 382 10.52 5.58 -14.02
N ARG A 383 9.65 6.49 -14.44
CA ARG A 383 9.57 6.98 -15.81
C ARG A 383 10.86 7.64 -16.27
N GLU A 384 11.42 8.54 -15.45
CA GLU A 384 12.68 9.24 -15.78
C GLU A 384 13.87 8.27 -15.82
N LEU A 385 13.91 7.27 -14.93
CA LEU A 385 14.94 6.23 -14.95
C LEU A 385 14.85 5.37 -16.21
N VAL A 386 13.63 4.94 -16.59
CA VAL A 386 13.44 4.12 -17.80
C VAL A 386 13.80 4.92 -19.05
N ASP A 387 13.42 6.19 -19.12
CA ASP A 387 13.79 7.07 -20.25
C ASP A 387 15.31 7.20 -20.39
N ARG A 388 16.02 7.39 -19.27
CA ARG A 388 17.48 7.40 -19.24
C ARG A 388 18.07 6.06 -19.71
N MET A 389 17.54 4.93 -19.21
CA MET A 389 18.00 3.60 -19.61
C MET A 389 17.80 3.35 -21.11
N VAL A 390 16.65 3.76 -21.67
CA VAL A 390 16.36 3.68 -23.11
C VAL A 390 17.38 4.48 -23.93
N ALA A 391 17.72 5.69 -23.48
CA ALA A 391 18.71 6.54 -24.13
C ALA A 391 20.14 5.93 -24.07
N GLU A 392 20.55 5.44 -22.92
CA GLU A 392 21.88 4.82 -22.74
C GLU A 392 22.03 3.50 -23.50
N ALA A 393 20.96 2.71 -23.60
CA ALA A 393 20.92 1.47 -24.38
C ALA A 393 20.73 1.73 -25.90
N ARG A 394 20.46 2.99 -26.30
CA ARG A 394 20.15 3.38 -27.69
C ARG A 394 19.02 2.53 -28.29
N VAL A 395 17.97 2.30 -27.48
CA VAL A 395 16.82 1.52 -27.92
C VAL A 395 16.08 2.27 -29.04
N THR A 396 15.80 1.60 -30.13
CA THR A 396 14.99 2.11 -31.24
C THR A 396 13.63 1.42 -31.28
N GLY A 397 12.62 2.13 -31.79
CA GLY A 397 11.26 1.60 -31.93
C GLY A 397 11.02 0.81 -33.24
N PRO A 398 9.88 0.14 -33.33
CA PRO A 398 8.86 -0.03 -32.29
C PRO A 398 9.28 -1.01 -31.17
N THR A 399 9.41 -0.50 -29.95
CA THR A 399 9.80 -1.32 -28.79
C THR A 399 8.95 -0.91 -27.58
N VAL A 400 8.50 -1.89 -26.78
CA VAL A 400 7.83 -1.65 -25.51
C VAL A 400 8.67 -2.21 -24.37
N ILE A 401 8.97 -1.38 -23.38
CA ILE A 401 9.64 -1.80 -22.15
C ILE A 401 8.57 -1.96 -21.07
N ILE A 402 8.60 -3.07 -20.34
CA ILE A 402 7.68 -3.34 -19.24
C ILE A 402 8.41 -3.56 -17.92
N GLY A 403 7.75 -3.23 -16.81
CA GLY A 403 8.29 -3.39 -15.46
C GLY A 403 7.28 -2.99 -14.40
N PHE A 404 7.77 -2.85 -13.16
CA PHE A 404 6.99 -2.35 -12.02
C PHE A 404 7.37 -0.89 -11.73
N GLY A 405 6.35 -0.03 -11.63
CA GLY A 405 6.50 1.43 -11.50
C GLY A 405 6.64 1.93 -10.06
N SER A 406 6.47 1.06 -9.06
CA SER A 406 6.57 1.39 -7.65
C SER A 406 6.84 0.16 -6.80
N LEU A 407 6.87 0.35 -5.47
CA LEU A 407 6.86 -0.76 -4.53
C LEU A 407 5.66 -1.68 -4.80
N VAL A 408 5.93 -2.98 -4.87
CA VAL A 408 4.90 -4.02 -4.92
C VAL A 408 4.46 -4.34 -3.50
N TYR A 409 3.16 -4.24 -3.25
CA TYR A 409 2.53 -4.70 -2.02
C TYR A 409 1.98 -6.11 -2.28
N PRO A 410 2.51 -7.14 -1.62
CA PRO A 410 1.97 -8.49 -1.77
C PRO A 410 0.57 -8.57 -1.13
N HIS A 411 -0.29 -9.39 -1.69
CA HIS A 411 -1.48 -9.82 -0.98
C HIS A 411 -1.09 -10.82 0.12
N VAL A 412 -1.83 -10.81 1.21
CA VAL A 412 -1.65 -11.75 2.32
C VAL A 412 -3.01 -12.32 2.70
N ARG A 413 -3.04 -13.60 3.04
CA ARG A 413 -4.26 -14.26 3.51
C ARG A 413 -3.94 -15.23 4.64
N MET A 414 -4.72 -15.17 5.71
CA MET A 414 -4.69 -16.15 6.78
C MET A 414 -5.27 -17.48 6.26
N GLY A 415 -4.49 -18.53 6.31
CA GLY A 415 -4.92 -19.89 5.98
C GLY A 415 -5.75 -20.56 7.08
N ALA A 416 -5.99 -21.85 6.91
CA ALA A 416 -6.61 -22.73 7.89
C ALA A 416 -5.92 -24.10 7.94
N GLU A 417 -4.69 -24.18 7.44
CA GLU A 417 -3.99 -25.45 7.24
C GLU A 417 -3.14 -25.84 8.44
N THR A 418 -2.53 -24.86 9.11
CA THR A 418 -1.67 -25.11 10.27
C THR A 418 -2.45 -25.14 11.59
N ALA A 419 -1.91 -25.84 12.58
CA ALA A 419 -2.50 -25.85 13.92
C ALA A 419 -2.59 -24.46 14.54
N GLU A 420 -1.63 -23.57 14.24
CA GLU A 420 -1.63 -22.19 14.72
C GLU A 420 -2.74 -21.36 14.07
N GLU A 421 -2.96 -21.49 12.78
CA GLU A 421 -4.06 -20.81 12.07
C GLU A 421 -5.43 -21.27 12.59
N GLN A 422 -5.60 -22.58 12.80
CA GLN A 422 -6.84 -23.14 13.35
C GLN A 422 -7.11 -22.63 14.77
N ARG A 423 -6.09 -22.65 15.63
CA ARG A 423 -6.17 -22.12 16.98
C ARG A 423 -6.47 -20.63 17.01
N PHE A 424 -5.86 -19.86 16.10
CA PHE A 424 -6.13 -18.43 15.98
C PHE A 424 -7.56 -18.18 15.52
N ALA A 425 -8.04 -18.93 14.51
CA ALA A 425 -9.41 -18.85 14.04
C ALA A 425 -10.44 -19.18 15.14
N GLU A 426 -10.20 -20.19 15.98
CA GLU A 426 -11.05 -20.53 17.12
C GLU A 426 -11.10 -19.41 18.17
N ALA A 427 -9.95 -18.79 18.48
CA ALA A 427 -9.88 -17.66 19.39
C ALA A 427 -10.62 -16.43 18.87
N LEU A 428 -10.46 -16.13 17.57
CA LEU A 428 -11.17 -15.06 16.87
C LEU A 428 -12.69 -15.27 16.92
N GLU A 429 -13.17 -16.46 16.57
CA GLU A 429 -14.60 -16.77 16.53
C GLU A 429 -15.24 -16.72 17.92
N THR A 430 -14.58 -17.30 18.91
CA THR A 430 -15.09 -17.29 20.28
C THR A 430 -15.18 -15.87 20.84
N ALA A 431 -14.13 -15.06 20.64
CA ALA A 431 -14.12 -13.66 21.09
C ALA A 431 -15.15 -12.81 20.34
N ARG A 432 -15.35 -13.06 19.04
CA ARG A 432 -16.35 -12.39 18.20
C ARG A 432 -17.76 -12.60 18.76
N LEU A 433 -18.14 -13.86 18.98
CA LEU A 433 -19.47 -14.23 19.49
C LEU A 433 -19.72 -13.65 20.89
N GLU A 434 -18.70 -13.56 21.72
CA GLU A 434 -18.82 -12.92 23.03
C GLU A 434 -18.99 -11.41 22.93
N ALA A 435 -18.19 -10.74 22.09
CA ALA A 435 -18.30 -9.30 21.88
C ALA A 435 -19.68 -8.94 21.30
N GLU A 436 -20.18 -9.69 20.32
CA GLU A 436 -21.53 -9.50 19.77
C GLU A 436 -22.62 -9.59 20.84
N ARG A 437 -22.55 -10.61 21.70
CA ARG A 437 -23.53 -10.78 22.78
C ARG A 437 -23.42 -9.72 23.87
N GLN A 438 -22.19 -9.33 24.22
CA GLN A 438 -21.95 -8.37 25.31
C GLN A 438 -22.36 -6.94 24.92
N PHE A 439 -22.16 -6.57 23.66
CA PHE A 439 -22.32 -5.19 23.20
C PHE A 439 -23.51 -4.99 22.25
N ASP A 440 -24.30 -6.02 22.02
CA ASP A 440 -25.43 -5.99 21.06
C ASP A 440 -24.99 -5.41 19.71
N THR A 441 -23.91 -5.95 19.16
CA THR A 441 -23.27 -5.49 17.92
C THR A 441 -23.06 -6.66 16.96
N THR A 442 -22.75 -6.36 15.71
CA THR A 442 -22.40 -7.35 14.70
C THR A 442 -20.94 -7.15 14.29
N ILE A 443 -20.17 -8.23 14.26
CA ILE A 443 -18.78 -8.25 13.76
C ILE A 443 -18.72 -9.34 12.69
N ARG A 444 -18.45 -8.94 11.45
CA ARG A 444 -18.47 -9.84 10.30
C ARG A 444 -17.08 -10.39 9.98
N TYR A 445 -17.03 -11.51 9.28
CA TYR A 445 -15.83 -11.92 8.56
C TYR A 445 -15.85 -11.35 7.15
N ARG A 446 -14.68 -10.93 6.70
CA ARG A 446 -14.37 -10.53 5.34
C ARG A 446 -13.10 -11.24 4.90
N GLU A 447 -13.08 -11.71 3.66
CA GLU A 447 -11.91 -12.42 3.16
C GLU A 447 -10.77 -11.44 2.87
N ILE A 448 -11.04 -10.28 2.29
CA ILE A 448 -10.03 -9.35 1.81
C ILE A 448 -10.30 -7.92 2.32
N PHE A 449 -9.31 -7.32 2.94
CA PHE A 449 -9.24 -5.88 3.21
C PHE A 449 -8.82 -5.18 1.91
N ALA A 450 -9.69 -4.34 1.39
CA ALA A 450 -9.49 -3.70 0.08
C ALA A 450 -8.52 -2.51 0.11
N GLY A 451 -8.17 -2.00 1.30
CA GLY A 451 -7.14 -0.99 1.50
C GLY A 451 -5.74 -1.58 1.37
N ILE A 452 -4.82 -0.79 0.84
CA ILE A 452 -3.39 -1.12 0.91
C ILE A 452 -2.93 -0.80 2.32
N SER A 453 -2.27 -1.74 2.98
CA SER A 453 -1.87 -1.55 4.37
C SER A 453 -0.55 -2.24 4.72
N ASP A 454 -0.01 -1.91 5.87
CA ASP A 454 1.14 -2.55 6.49
C ASP A 454 0.98 -4.07 6.65
N MET A 455 -0.25 -4.58 6.61
CA MET A 455 -0.54 -6.01 6.65
C MET A 455 0.16 -6.79 5.52
N SER A 456 0.47 -6.15 4.39
CA SER A 456 1.25 -6.74 3.30
C SER A 456 2.66 -7.18 3.73
N PHE A 457 3.22 -6.56 4.77
CA PHE A 457 4.58 -6.83 5.27
C PHE A 457 4.60 -7.38 6.70
N PHE A 458 3.52 -7.24 7.43
CA PHE A 458 3.39 -7.68 8.80
C PHE A 458 3.17 -9.21 8.87
N GLY A 459 4.13 -9.92 9.47
CA GLY A 459 4.08 -11.40 9.55
C GLY A 459 4.16 -12.12 8.20
N HIS A 460 4.60 -11.42 7.15
CA HIS A 460 4.72 -11.97 5.82
C HIS A 460 6.17 -12.03 5.36
N MET A 461 6.57 -13.21 4.85
CA MET A 461 7.84 -13.42 4.17
C MET A 461 7.55 -13.53 2.67
N PRO A 462 8.08 -12.62 1.83
CA PRO A 462 7.87 -12.67 0.39
C PRO A 462 8.40 -13.98 -0.22
N ASP A 463 7.68 -14.50 -1.21
CA ASP A 463 8.18 -15.63 -2.00
C ASP A 463 9.47 -15.27 -2.75
N ALA A 464 10.39 -16.23 -2.85
CA ALA A 464 11.71 -15.99 -3.45
C ALA A 464 11.63 -15.73 -4.96
N VAL A 465 10.73 -16.42 -5.68
CA VAL A 465 10.54 -16.23 -7.13
C VAL A 465 9.93 -14.87 -7.41
N ASP A 466 8.89 -14.50 -6.67
CA ASP A 466 8.26 -13.18 -6.78
C ASP A 466 9.25 -12.05 -6.47
N SER A 467 10.05 -12.21 -5.40
CA SER A 467 11.07 -11.23 -5.02
C SER A 467 12.12 -11.03 -6.11
N GLU A 468 12.55 -12.10 -6.78
CA GLU A 468 13.51 -12.05 -7.87
C GLU A 468 12.93 -11.37 -9.11
N VAL A 469 11.70 -11.71 -9.50
CA VAL A 469 10.99 -11.08 -10.62
C VAL A 469 10.77 -9.59 -10.37
N ILE A 470 10.33 -9.21 -9.17
CA ILE A 470 10.15 -7.80 -8.77
C ILE A 470 11.48 -7.06 -8.83
N ALA A 471 12.53 -7.57 -8.20
CA ALA A 471 13.84 -6.93 -8.15
C ALA A 471 14.46 -6.73 -9.54
N ALA A 472 14.31 -7.73 -10.42
CA ALA A 472 14.82 -7.66 -11.79
C ALA A 472 14.08 -6.60 -12.64
N ASN A 473 12.78 -6.42 -12.41
CA ASN A 473 11.91 -5.61 -13.26
C ASN A 473 11.43 -4.28 -12.62
N THR A 474 11.98 -3.90 -11.48
CA THR A 474 11.76 -2.58 -10.86
C THR A 474 12.97 -1.69 -11.16
N PRO A 475 12.82 -0.55 -11.86
CA PRO A 475 13.93 0.33 -12.22
C PRO A 475 14.64 0.95 -11.01
N ALA A 476 13.87 1.48 -10.06
CA ALA A 476 14.39 2.18 -8.88
C ALA A 476 14.60 1.24 -7.69
N ALA A 477 15.80 1.22 -7.12
CA ALA A 477 16.18 0.33 -6.01
C ALA A 477 15.35 0.57 -4.74
N GLN A 478 14.91 1.81 -4.50
CA GLN A 478 14.08 2.16 -3.34
C GLN A 478 12.68 1.52 -3.35
N PHE A 479 12.20 1.05 -4.50
CA PHE A 479 10.92 0.36 -4.64
C PHE A 479 11.07 -1.17 -4.63
N ILE A 480 12.25 -1.69 -4.40
CA ILE A 480 12.51 -3.12 -4.24
C ILE A 480 12.48 -3.45 -2.75
N ASP A 481 11.51 -4.26 -2.34
CA ASP A 481 11.50 -4.81 -1.00
C ASP A 481 12.54 -5.93 -0.87
N ARG A 482 13.49 -5.75 0.04
CA ARG A 482 14.56 -6.73 0.32
C ARG A 482 14.42 -7.22 1.75
N ALA A 483 13.46 -8.13 1.96
CA ALA A 483 13.20 -8.68 3.27
C ALA A 483 14.46 -9.37 3.86
N ASN A 484 14.63 -9.23 5.18
CA ASN A 484 15.61 -10.02 5.92
C ASN A 484 15.29 -11.52 5.71
N PRO A 485 16.26 -12.36 5.29
CA PRO A 485 16.01 -13.79 5.10
C PRO A 485 15.54 -14.55 6.36
N LYS A 486 15.71 -13.94 7.54
CA LYS A 486 15.23 -14.47 8.82
C LYS A 486 13.90 -13.85 9.26
N ALA A 487 13.25 -13.03 8.41
CA ALA A 487 11.97 -12.43 8.77
C ALA A 487 10.97 -13.48 9.22
N LEU A 488 10.18 -13.14 10.25
CA LEU A 488 9.22 -14.06 10.84
C LEU A 488 7.95 -14.13 9.98
N SER A 489 7.39 -15.34 9.84
CA SER A 489 6.12 -15.57 9.16
C SER A 489 5.11 -16.17 10.13
N TYR A 490 3.93 -15.55 10.21
CA TYR A 490 2.82 -15.96 11.07
C TYR A 490 1.49 -15.45 10.51
N PRO A 491 0.34 -16.10 10.84
CA PRO A 491 -0.96 -15.65 10.36
C PRO A 491 -1.31 -14.26 10.90
N VAL A 492 -1.89 -13.42 10.03
CA VAL A 492 -2.30 -12.06 10.35
C VAL A 492 -3.73 -11.81 9.89
N VAL A 493 -4.48 -11.04 10.68
CA VAL A 493 -5.80 -10.51 10.33
C VAL A 493 -5.84 -9.00 10.57
N ASN A 494 -6.76 -8.28 9.89
CA ASN A 494 -7.03 -6.88 10.23
C ASN A 494 -8.29 -6.76 11.09
N ILE A 495 -8.18 -6.10 12.24
CA ILE A 495 -9.28 -5.79 13.17
C ILE A 495 -9.02 -4.40 13.75
N GLY A 496 -9.63 -3.38 13.18
CA GLY A 496 -9.38 -2.01 13.58
C GLY A 496 -10.64 -1.20 13.90
N PRO A 497 -10.48 0.09 14.16
CA PRO A 497 -11.59 1.01 14.40
C PRO A 497 -12.46 1.14 13.16
N TRP A 498 -13.74 1.44 13.38
CA TRP A 498 -14.66 1.73 12.31
C TRP A 498 -15.09 3.20 12.36
N GLY A 499 -15.27 3.77 11.18
CA GLY A 499 -15.76 5.12 11.03
C GLY A 499 -16.13 5.45 9.59
N ARG A 500 -15.99 6.73 9.22
CA ARG A 500 -16.36 7.20 7.89
C ARG A 500 -15.36 8.20 7.35
N GLU A 501 -15.21 8.19 6.02
CA GLU A 501 -14.50 9.22 5.24
C GLU A 501 -13.03 9.41 5.68
N TYR A 502 -12.31 8.30 5.99
CA TYR A 502 -10.86 8.40 6.21
C TYR A 502 -10.18 9.08 5.00
N HIS A 503 -9.06 9.75 5.22
CA HIS A 503 -8.35 10.60 4.25
C HIS A 503 -9.12 11.83 3.77
N GLN A 504 -10.36 12.08 4.26
CA GLN A 504 -11.19 13.19 3.83
C GLN A 504 -11.39 14.25 4.93
N ARG A 505 -11.95 15.41 4.55
CA ARG A 505 -12.23 16.53 5.48
C ARG A 505 -13.17 16.14 6.63
N LEU A 506 -14.08 15.21 6.39
CA LEU A 506 -15.11 14.78 7.33
C LEU A 506 -14.77 13.43 7.97
N GLU A 507 -13.48 13.07 7.98
CA GLU A 507 -12.98 11.89 8.68
C GLU A 507 -13.47 11.87 10.14
N ARG A 508 -14.10 10.76 10.52
CA ARG A 508 -14.63 10.58 11.86
C ARG A 508 -14.67 9.13 12.31
N VAL A 509 -14.27 8.87 13.53
CA VAL A 509 -14.36 7.54 14.16
C VAL A 509 -15.67 7.39 14.91
N TYR A 510 -16.26 6.18 14.87
CA TYR A 510 -17.39 5.83 15.72
C TYR A 510 -16.89 5.42 17.12
N ALA A 511 -16.96 6.34 18.06
CA ALA A 511 -16.36 6.25 19.38
C ALA A 511 -16.85 5.06 20.22
N PRO A 512 -18.15 4.68 20.23
CA PRO A 512 -18.62 3.52 21.01
C PRO A 512 -17.94 2.22 20.58
N TYR A 513 -17.71 2.01 19.29
CA TYR A 513 -16.99 0.83 18.83
C TYR A 513 -15.48 0.94 19.10
N ALA A 514 -14.85 2.02 18.68
CA ALA A 514 -13.40 2.18 18.75
C ALA A 514 -12.85 2.16 20.19
N PHE A 515 -13.58 2.75 21.16
CA PHE A 515 -13.08 2.92 22.53
C PHE A 515 -13.74 2.01 23.56
N THR A 516 -14.80 1.27 23.19
CA THR A 516 -15.46 0.34 24.11
C THR A 516 -15.43 -1.09 23.59
N VAL A 517 -15.95 -1.33 22.39
CA VAL A 517 -16.09 -2.69 21.84
C VAL A 517 -14.73 -3.24 21.42
N LEU A 518 -14.01 -2.51 20.58
CA LEU A 518 -12.75 -2.95 19.98
C LEU A 518 -11.70 -3.37 21.02
N PRO A 519 -11.37 -2.57 22.05
CA PRO A 519 -10.40 -3.00 23.07
C PRO A 519 -10.82 -4.25 23.84
N GLN A 520 -12.12 -4.43 24.12
CA GLN A 520 -12.64 -5.62 24.80
C GLN A 520 -12.54 -6.85 23.90
N PHE A 521 -12.88 -6.70 22.64
CA PHE A 521 -12.79 -7.74 21.63
C PHE A 521 -11.34 -8.21 21.44
N LEU A 522 -10.41 -7.29 21.20
CA LEU A 522 -8.98 -7.58 21.06
C LEU A 522 -8.41 -8.27 22.31
N TYR A 523 -8.77 -7.78 23.51
CA TYR A 523 -8.37 -8.43 24.76
C TYR A 523 -8.94 -9.85 24.87
N GLY A 524 -10.19 -10.05 24.47
CA GLY A 524 -10.84 -11.35 24.42
C GLY A 524 -10.10 -12.36 23.54
N ILE A 525 -9.60 -11.92 22.37
CA ILE A 525 -8.77 -12.73 21.48
C ILE A 525 -7.44 -13.09 22.16
N ALA A 526 -6.72 -12.08 22.68
CA ALA A 526 -5.43 -12.28 23.34
C ALA A 526 -5.52 -13.26 24.51
N ALA A 527 -6.51 -13.07 25.38
CA ALA A 527 -6.70 -13.91 26.57
C ALA A 527 -7.03 -15.37 26.26
N ARG A 528 -7.54 -15.68 25.06
CA ARG A 528 -7.82 -17.07 24.63
C ARG A 528 -6.67 -17.66 23.85
N PHE A 529 -6.17 -16.91 22.90
CA PHE A 529 -5.14 -17.38 21.98
C PHE A 529 -3.81 -17.67 22.69
N LEU A 530 -3.48 -16.89 23.71
CA LEU A 530 -2.22 -17.04 24.46
C LEU A 530 -2.24 -18.16 25.52
N LYS A 531 -3.42 -18.70 25.89
CA LYS A 531 -3.48 -19.87 26.75
C LYS A 531 -2.80 -21.08 26.11
N PRO A 532 -2.24 -22.01 26.91
CA PRO A 532 -1.56 -23.23 26.39
C PRO A 532 -2.45 -24.12 25.52
#